data_0d59788133a3020f1610ec70257afe24
#
_entry.id   0d59788133a3020f1610ec70257afe24
#
_cell.length_a   1.000
_cell.length_b   1.000
_cell.length_c   1.000
_cell.angle_alpha   90.00
_cell.angle_beta   90.00
_cell.angle_gamma   90.00
#
_symmetry.space_group_name_H-M   'P 1'
#
loop_
_entity.id
_entity.type
_entity.pdbx_description
1 polymer ?
#
loop_
_entity_poly.entity_id
_entity_poly.type
_entity_poly.pdbx_seq_one_letter_code
_entity_poly.pdbx_strand_id
1 'polypeptide(L)'
;MRPVTLLVVAKAPEPGLAKTRLAATVGERVAADIAAAALLDTLDAVAATPVAARVVALTGDLDAAAGAAEIRRRLDSFTVIAQRGEDFGDRLANAHADSAQGYPVLQIGMDTPQVTAGLLVGCAKRLLAAPALLGPACDGGWWVLGVATPAMAECLRTVPMSQPDTGKLTLKALRANGIDVTLADELSDFDVVDDIAAVYSACAAESRFARVVRAAGL
;
A
#
# COMPACT_ATOMS: atom_id res chain seq x y z
N MET A 1 16.57 -3.59 -14.64
CA MET A 1 15.29 -2.93 -14.33
C MET A 1 14.17 -3.84 -14.78
N ARG A 2 13.12 -4.06 -13.96
CA ARG A 2 11.98 -4.94 -14.33
C ARG A 2 10.89 -4.14 -15.01
N PRO A 3 10.24 -4.67 -16.07
CA PRO A 3 9.16 -3.99 -16.78
C PRO A 3 7.84 -4.09 -15.98
N VAL A 4 7.80 -3.44 -14.81
CA VAL A 4 6.66 -3.39 -13.89
C VAL A 4 6.53 -1.96 -13.40
N THR A 5 5.31 -1.48 -13.24
CA THR A 5 4.98 -0.27 -12.49
C THR A 5 4.72 -0.65 -11.03
N LEU A 6 5.46 -0.08 -10.08
CA LEU A 6 5.08 -0.09 -8.67
C LEU A 6 4.13 1.06 -8.39
N LEU A 7 2.94 0.72 -7.90
CA LEU A 7 1.89 1.66 -7.50
C LEU A 7 1.75 1.65 -5.98
N VAL A 8 1.92 2.79 -5.35
CA VAL A 8 1.57 2.99 -3.94
C VAL A 8 0.23 3.73 -3.86
N VAL A 9 -0.76 3.13 -3.22
CA VAL A 9 -2.02 3.83 -2.91
C VAL A 9 -1.91 4.40 -1.50
N ALA A 10 -1.97 5.72 -1.40
CA ALA A 10 -1.70 6.43 -0.16
C ALA A 10 -2.73 7.54 0.11
N LYS A 11 -2.94 7.80 1.40
CA LYS A 11 -3.65 8.97 1.91
C LYS A 11 -2.67 9.86 2.66
N ALA A 12 -2.76 11.17 2.47
CA ALA A 12 -2.00 12.13 3.27
C ALA A 12 -2.20 11.85 4.77
N PRO A 13 -1.15 11.75 5.57
CA PRO A 13 -1.25 11.44 7.00
C PRO A 13 -1.67 12.68 7.82
N GLU A 14 -2.91 13.13 7.59
CA GLU A 14 -3.51 14.27 8.26
C GLU A 14 -3.97 13.88 9.68
N PRO A 15 -3.61 14.64 10.75
CA PRO A 15 -4.17 14.42 12.08
C PRO A 15 -5.70 14.45 12.07
N GLY A 16 -6.33 13.47 12.73
CA GLY A 16 -7.79 13.30 12.76
C GLY A 16 -8.42 12.66 11.53
N LEU A 17 -7.68 12.54 10.40
CA LEU A 17 -8.19 11.94 9.17
C LEU A 17 -7.46 10.65 8.77
N ALA A 18 -6.22 10.48 9.22
CA ALA A 18 -5.44 9.26 9.00
C ALA A 18 -5.49 8.37 10.24
N LYS A 19 -5.62 7.04 10.04
CA LYS A 19 -5.59 6.03 11.12
C LYS A 19 -6.49 6.38 12.31
N THR A 20 -7.74 6.71 12.04
CA THR A 20 -8.70 7.17 13.05
C THR A 20 -8.98 6.15 14.16
N ARG A 21 -8.88 4.83 13.86
CA ARG A 21 -9.00 3.77 14.86
C ARG A 21 -7.80 3.76 15.81
N LEU A 22 -6.59 3.89 15.28
CA LEU A 22 -5.37 4.04 16.08
C LEU A 22 -5.41 5.34 16.87
N ALA A 23 -5.86 6.45 16.28
CA ALA A 23 -5.98 7.76 16.91
C ALA A 23 -6.87 7.76 18.15
N ALA A 24 -7.88 6.89 18.20
CA ALA A 24 -8.75 6.73 19.37
C ALA A 24 -7.97 6.32 20.63
N THR A 25 -6.83 5.63 20.49
CA THR A 25 -6.00 5.19 21.61
C THR A 25 -4.79 6.10 21.83
N VAL A 26 -4.08 6.51 20.76
CA VAL A 26 -2.79 7.21 20.90
C VAL A 26 -2.90 8.73 20.65
N GLY A 27 -4.07 9.20 20.23
CA GLY A 27 -4.32 10.59 19.81
C GLY A 27 -4.00 10.84 18.32
N GLU A 28 -4.66 11.85 17.76
CA GLU A 28 -4.64 12.14 16.32
C GLU A 28 -3.24 12.46 15.80
N ARG A 29 -2.45 13.21 16.56
CA ARG A 29 -1.10 13.61 16.15
C ARG A 29 -0.15 12.43 16.08
N VAL A 30 -0.14 11.59 17.12
CA VAL A 30 0.72 10.40 17.18
C VAL A 30 0.35 9.41 16.09
N ALA A 31 -0.96 9.18 15.85
CA ALA A 31 -1.42 8.32 14.78
C ALA A 31 -0.99 8.82 13.40
N ALA A 32 -1.07 10.14 13.16
CA ALA A 32 -0.60 10.75 11.92
C ALA A 32 0.93 10.66 11.75
N ASP A 33 1.70 10.85 12.83
CA ASP A 33 3.16 10.72 12.80
C ASP A 33 3.59 9.26 12.49
N ILE A 34 2.88 8.26 13.06
CA ILE A 34 3.09 6.83 12.76
C ILE A 34 2.75 6.54 11.29
N ALA A 35 1.62 7.05 10.79
CA ALA A 35 1.22 6.87 9.39
C ALA A 35 2.21 7.54 8.41
N ALA A 36 2.74 8.72 8.75
CA ALA A 36 3.76 9.40 7.96
C ALA A 36 5.06 8.60 7.91
N ALA A 37 5.49 8.04 9.03
CA ALA A 37 6.67 7.19 9.11
C ALA A 37 6.51 5.92 8.25
N ALA A 38 5.35 5.26 8.32
CA ALA A 38 5.04 4.08 7.52
C ALA A 38 5.03 4.40 6.02
N LEU A 39 4.39 5.50 5.61
CA LEU A 39 4.40 5.96 4.23
C LEU A 39 5.83 6.21 3.73
N LEU A 40 6.66 6.90 4.49
CA LEU A 40 8.03 7.21 4.10
C LEU A 40 8.90 5.95 3.97
N ASP A 41 8.78 4.99 4.89
CA ASP A 41 9.49 3.71 4.81
C ASP A 41 9.03 2.90 3.58
N THR A 42 7.73 2.90 3.29
CA THR A 42 7.17 2.28 2.07
C THR A 42 7.73 2.95 0.81
N LEU A 43 7.74 4.28 0.74
CA LEU A 43 8.28 5.03 -0.40
C LEU A 43 9.79 4.76 -0.59
N ASP A 44 10.56 4.62 0.51
CA ASP A 44 11.98 4.27 0.44
C ASP A 44 12.18 2.86 -0.16
N ALA A 45 11.40 1.87 0.27
CA ALA A 45 11.45 0.52 -0.27
C ALA A 45 11.12 0.49 -1.77
N VAL A 46 10.08 1.24 -2.19
CA VAL A 46 9.69 1.36 -3.60
C VAL A 46 10.77 2.10 -4.41
N ALA A 47 11.33 3.20 -3.90
CA ALA A 47 12.39 3.94 -4.58
C ALA A 47 13.65 3.09 -4.81
N ALA A 48 13.98 2.23 -3.84
CA ALA A 48 15.13 1.31 -3.93
C ALA A 48 14.87 0.09 -4.85
N THR A 49 13.61 -0.14 -5.27
CA THR A 49 13.26 -1.29 -6.11
C THR A 49 13.55 -0.99 -7.59
N PRO A 50 14.31 -1.84 -8.32
CA PRO A 50 14.71 -1.60 -9.71
C PRO A 50 13.59 -1.97 -10.70
N VAL A 51 12.57 -1.11 -10.83
CA VAL A 51 11.40 -1.23 -11.71
C VAL A 51 11.33 -0.13 -12.76
N ALA A 52 10.51 -0.32 -13.79
CA ALA A 52 10.38 0.59 -14.92
C ALA A 52 9.69 1.92 -14.52
N ALA A 53 8.66 1.86 -13.68
CA ALA A 53 7.92 3.03 -13.25
C ALA A 53 7.55 2.94 -11.75
N ARG A 54 7.43 4.10 -11.11
CA ARG A 54 6.99 4.27 -9.72
C ARG A 54 5.92 5.34 -9.67
N VAL A 55 4.75 4.97 -9.21
CA VAL A 55 3.58 5.84 -9.15
C VAL A 55 3.03 5.86 -7.74
N VAL A 56 2.61 7.03 -7.28
CA VAL A 56 1.84 7.19 -6.04
C VAL A 56 0.47 7.74 -6.39
N ALA A 57 -0.58 6.96 -6.14
CA ALA A 57 -1.96 7.44 -6.18
C ALA A 57 -2.31 8.03 -4.81
N LEU A 58 -2.35 9.36 -4.74
CA LEU A 58 -2.47 10.10 -3.49
C LEU A 58 -3.86 10.73 -3.35
N THR A 59 -4.39 10.72 -2.12
CA THR A 59 -5.56 11.50 -1.70
C THR A 59 -5.28 12.24 -0.40
N GLY A 60 -6.11 13.22 -0.06
CA GLY A 60 -5.92 14.07 1.12
C GLY A 60 -5.01 15.26 0.85
N ASP A 61 -4.83 16.09 1.89
CA ASP A 61 -4.06 17.33 1.82
C ASP A 61 -2.66 17.16 2.42
N LEU A 62 -1.64 17.21 1.56
CA LEU A 62 -0.24 17.16 2.01
C LEU A 62 0.18 18.40 2.81
N ASP A 63 -0.50 19.55 2.68
CA ASP A 63 -0.15 20.75 3.46
C ASP A 63 -0.53 20.58 4.93
N ALA A 64 -1.59 19.81 5.21
CA ALA A 64 -2.05 19.46 6.54
C ALA A 64 -1.39 18.19 7.12
N ALA A 65 -0.60 17.48 6.33
CA ALA A 65 -0.06 16.17 6.70
C ALA A 65 1.10 16.26 7.71
N ALA A 66 1.18 15.30 8.61
CA ALA A 66 2.38 15.04 9.39
C ALA A 66 3.55 14.69 8.45
N GLY A 67 4.74 15.25 8.69
CA GLY A 67 5.91 14.98 7.86
C GLY A 67 5.84 15.52 6.43
N ALA A 68 4.94 16.45 6.12
CA ALA A 68 4.65 16.98 4.78
C ALA A 68 5.91 17.30 3.95
N ALA A 69 6.87 18.01 4.54
CA ALA A 69 8.09 18.41 3.83
C ALA A 69 8.97 17.22 3.41
N GLU A 70 9.06 16.18 4.24
CA GLU A 70 9.83 14.96 3.94
C GLU A 70 9.10 14.11 2.91
N ILE A 71 7.78 13.96 3.05
CA ILE A 71 6.95 13.24 2.07
C ILE A 71 7.07 13.89 0.69
N ARG A 72 6.95 15.22 0.57
CA ARG A 72 7.12 15.92 -0.72
C ARG A 72 8.47 15.64 -1.35
N ARG A 73 9.57 15.81 -0.60
CA ARG A 73 10.91 15.50 -1.10
C ARG A 73 11.04 14.05 -1.60
N ARG A 74 10.39 13.11 -0.91
CA ARG A 74 10.42 11.70 -1.35
C ARG A 74 9.62 11.52 -2.64
N LEU A 75 8.49 12.16 -2.77
CA LEU A 75 7.62 12.11 -3.94
C LEU A 75 8.26 12.67 -5.22
N ASP A 76 9.31 13.50 -5.13
CA ASP A 76 10.05 14.02 -6.30
C ASP A 76 10.59 12.91 -7.22
N SER A 77 10.78 11.69 -6.69
CA SER A 77 11.25 10.51 -7.45
C SER A 77 10.13 9.62 -7.97
N PHE A 78 8.87 10.06 -7.88
CA PHE A 78 7.67 9.34 -8.28
C PHE A 78 6.82 10.13 -9.26
N THR A 79 6.03 9.44 -10.08
CA THR A 79 4.87 10.06 -10.72
C THR A 79 3.73 10.08 -9.70
N VAL A 80 3.23 11.26 -9.36
CA VAL A 80 2.10 11.39 -8.43
C VAL A 80 0.83 11.61 -9.23
N ILE A 81 -0.20 10.80 -8.96
CA ILE A 81 -1.55 10.92 -9.53
C ILE A 81 -2.57 11.08 -8.41
N ALA A 82 -3.66 11.81 -8.68
CA ALA A 82 -4.77 11.89 -7.74
C ALA A 82 -5.61 10.60 -7.78
N GLN A 83 -6.06 10.13 -6.61
CA GLN A 83 -7.09 9.08 -6.57
C GLN A 83 -8.41 9.65 -7.06
N ARG A 84 -9.14 8.88 -7.90
CA ARG A 84 -10.45 9.23 -8.42
C ARG A 84 -11.40 8.05 -8.35
N GLY A 85 -12.66 8.29 -8.05
CA GLY A 85 -13.72 7.29 -7.90
C GLY A 85 -14.61 7.59 -6.70
N GLU A 86 -15.82 7.05 -6.70
CA GLU A 86 -16.82 7.31 -5.68
C GLU A 86 -16.52 6.54 -4.39
N ASP A 87 -16.13 5.29 -4.51
CA ASP A 87 -15.74 4.43 -3.39
C ASP A 87 -14.28 3.98 -3.46
N PHE A 88 -13.85 3.15 -2.50
CA PHE A 88 -12.46 2.71 -2.44
C PHE A 88 -12.14 1.69 -3.53
N GLY A 89 -13.08 0.80 -3.90
CA GLY A 89 -12.90 -0.14 -5.01
C GLY A 89 -12.71 0.57 -6.34
N ASP A 90 -13.53 1.60 -6.62
CA ASP A 90 -13.39 2.48 -7.78
C ASP A 90 -12.03 3.16 -7.82
N ARG A 91 -11.58 3.70 -6.67
CA ARG A 91 -10.28 4.37 -6.60
C ARG A 91 -9.12 3.43 -6.89
N LEU A 92 -9.19 2.19 -6.39
CA LEU A 92 -8.17 1.18 -6.67
C LEU A 92 -8.14 0.78 -8.15
N ALA A 93 -9.29 0.47 -8.75
CA ALA A 93 -9.38 0.12 -10.17
C ALA A 93 -8.88 1.27 -11.07
N ASN A 94 -9.27 2.51 -10.76
CA ASN A 94 -8.80 3.69 -11.48
C ASN A 94 -7.29 3.92 -11.30
N ALA A 95 -6.75 3.73 -10.08
CA ALA A 95 -5.31 3.86 -9.84
C ALA A 95 -4.49 2.86 -10.67
N HIS A 96 -4.98 1.62 -10.83
CA HIS A 96 -4.36 0.65 -11.73
C HIS A 96 -4.39 1.13 -13.20
N ALA A 97 -5.52 1.64 -13.67
CA ALA A 97 -5.66 2.15 -15.03
C ALA A 97 -4.75 3.36 -15.30
N ASP A 98 -4.72 4.32 -14.37
CA ASP A 98 -3.99 5.58 -14.52
C ASP A 98 -2.46 5.40 -14.39
N SER A 99 -2.00 4.35 -13.69
CA SER A 99 -0.58 4.08 -13.45
C SER A 99 0.08 3.15 -14.48
N ALA A 100 -0.66 2.52 -15.38
CA ALA A 100 -0.18 1.35 -16.11
C ALA A 100 0.94 1.59 -17.13
N GLN A 101 1.18 2.74 -17.64
CA GLN A 101 2.28 3.10 -18.56
C GLN A 101 2.78 1.97 -19.51
N GLY A 102 1.91 1.02 -19.88
CA GLY A 102 2.25 -0.15 -20.71
C GLY A 102 2.91 -1.32 -19.98
N TYR A 103 3.03 -1.27 -18.67
CA TYR A 103 3.60 -2.34 -17.84
C TYR A 103 2.55 -2.98 -16.92
N PRO A 104 2.76 -4.26 -16.49
CA PRO A 104 2.04 -4.82 -15.35
C PRO A 104 2.14 -3.90 -14.13
N VAL A 105 1.06 -3.82 -13.36
CA VAL A 105 0.99 -2.95 -12.17
C VAL A 105 1.04 -3.82 -10.91
N LEU A 106 1.95 -3.50 -10.01
CA LEU A 106 2.08 -4.09 -8.68
C LEU A 106 1.73 -3.02 -7.66
N GLN A 107 0.54 -3.08 -7.10
CA GLN A 107 0.02 -2.15 -6.10
C GLN A 107 0.33 -2.62 -4.69
N ILE A 108 0.73 -1.69 -3.83
CA ILE A 108 0.78 -1.84 -2.37
C ILE A 108 0.09 -0.65 -1.68
N GLY A 109 -0.29 -0.85 -0.41
CA GLY A 109 -0.72 0.23 0.47
C GLY A 109 0.45 0.98 1.12
N MET A 110 0.12 1.84 2.07
CA MET A 110 1.08 2.60 2.88
C MET A 110 1.24 2.06 4.31
N ASP A 111 0.55 0.97 4.64
CA ASP A 111 0.34 0.47 6.00
C ASP A 111 1.19 -0.76 6.33
N THR A 112 2.13 -1.11 5.44
CA THR A 112 3.05 -2.24 5.59
C THR A 112 4.51 -1.75 5.55
N PRO A 113 4.97 -0.97 6.56
CA PRO A 113 6.32 -0.36 6.57
C PRO A 113 7.47 -1.37 6.62
N GLN A 114 7.20 -2.64 6.94
CA GLN A 114 8.15 -3.75 6.89
C GLN A 114 8.50 -4.23 5.47
N VAL A 115 7.79 -3.73 4.45
CA VAL A 115 8.06 -4.06 3.05
C VAL A 115 9.47 -3.61 2.67
N THR A 116 10.21 -4.47 1.99
CA THR A 116 11.58 -4.21 1.53
C THR A 116 11.68 -4.22 0.01
N ALA A 117 12.70 -3.59 -0.55
CA ALA A 117 13.01 -3.67 -1.98
C ALA A 117 13.19 -5.13 -2.45
N GLY A 118 13.78 -6.00 -1.62
CA GLY A 118 13.94 -7.41 -1.90
C GLY A 118 12.61 -8.15 -2.05
N LEU A 119 11.67 -7.89 -1.15
CA LEU A 119 10.32 -8.46 -1.19
C LEU A 119 9.57 -7.98 -2.45
N LEU A 120 9.60 -6.68 -2.74
CA LEU A 120 8.97 -6.11 -3.94
C LEU A 120 9.57 -6.66 -5.25
N VAL A 121 10.89 -6.88 -5.28
CA VAL A 121 11.56 -7.57 -6.40
C VAL A 121 11.05 -8.99 -6.56
N GLY A 122 10.82 -9.71 -5.47
CA GLY A 122 10.23 -11.05 -5.46
C GLY A 122 8.81 -11.05 -6.04
N CYS A 123 7.95 -10.15 -5.56
CA CYS A 123 6.59 -9.98 -6.08
C CYS A 123 6.58 -9.59 -7.56
N ALA A 124 7.42 -8.65 -7.98
CA ALA A 124 7.53 -8.24 -9.38
C ALA A 124 7.96 -9.41 -10.32
N LYS A 125 8.89 -10.28 -9.86
CA LYS A 125 9.27 -11.48 -10.62
C LYS A 125 8.11 -12.45 -10.78
N ARG A 126 7.33 -12.66 -9.71
CA ARG A 126 6.17 -13.58 -9.73
C ARG A 126 5.06 -13.03 -10.61
N LEU A 127 4.81 -11.71 -10.57
CA LEU A 127 3.84 -11.05 -11.46
C LEU A 127 4.23 -11.15 -12.94
N LEU A 128 5.51 -11.08 -13.27
CA LEU A 128 5.98 -11.26 -14.66
C LEU A 128 5.84 -12.71 -15.17
N ALA A 129 5.62 -13.67 -14.30
CA ALA A 129 5.44 -15.09 -14.60
C ALA A 129 3.97 -15.56 -14.49
N ALA A 130 3.04 -14.69 -14.07
CA ALA A 130 1.64 -15.02 -13.84
C ALA A 130 0.72 -13.84 -14.20
N PRO A 131 -0.56 -14.09 -14.56
CA PRO A 131 -1.51 -13.02 -14.88
C PRO A 131 -1.79 -12.09 -13.72
N ALA A 132 -1.82 -12.63 -12.48
CA ALA A 132 -2.02 -11.85 -11.28
C ALA A 132 -1.27 -12.42 -10.07
N LEU A 133 -0.99 -11.55 -9.09
CA LEU A 133 -0.41 -11.85 -7.80
C LEU A 133 -1.25 -11.20 -6.70
N LEU A 134 -1.52 -11.91 -5.62
CA LEU A 134 -2.17 -11.36 -4.42
C LEU A 134 -1.42 -11.81 -3.18
N GLY A 135 -1.06 -10.86 -2.30
CA GLY A 135 -0.52 -11.13 -0.97
C GLY A 135 -1.54 -10.80 0.10
N PRO A 136 -2.03 -11.81 0.85
CA PRO A 136 -3.03 -11.57 1.90
C PRO A 136 -2.46 -10.69 3.01
N ALA A 137 -3.35 -9.97 3.70
CA ALA A 137 -3.06 -9.27 4.94
C ALA A 137 -3.74 -9.97 6.12
N CYS A 138 -3.13 -9.90 7.30
CA CYS A 138 -3.62 -10.60 8.50
C CYS A 138 -5.00 -10.12 8.96
N ASP A 139 -5.41 -8.90 8.60
CA ASP A 139 -6.74 -8.33 8.86
C ASP A 139 -7.85 -8.92 7.97
N GLY A 140 -7.47 -9.80 7.01
CA GLY A 140 -8.37 -10.40 6.02
C GLY A 140 -8.47 -9.60 4.71
N GLY A 141 -7.74 -8.50 4.57
CA GLY A 141 -7.51 -7.76 3.35
C GLY A 141 -6.38 -8.33 2.48
N TRP A 142 -5.65 -7.46 1.83
CA TRP A 142 -4.43 -7.77 1.09
C TRP A 142 -3.46 -6.58 1.11
N TRP A 143 -2.16 -6.86 1.23
CA TRP A 143 -1.11 -5.85 1.25
C TRP A 143 -0.51 -5.59 -0.13
N VAL A 144 -0.60 -6.55 -1.06
CA VAL A 144 -0.12 -6.42 -2.43
C VAL A 144 -1.09 -7.04 -3.41
N LEU A 145 -1.38 -6.34 -4.49
CA LEU A 145 -2.11 -6.84 -5.65
C LEU A 145 -1.34 -6.51 -6.92
N GLY A 146 -0.97 -7.54 -7.69
CA GLY A 146 -0.36 -7.40 -9.00
C GLY A 146 -1.28 -7.87 -10.11
N VAL A 147 -1.36 -7.13 -11.22
CA VAL A 147 -2.11 -7.51 -12.42
C VAL A 147 -1.27 -7.27 -13.68
N ALA A 148 -1.32 -8.21 -14.62
CA ALA A 148 -0.59 -8.09 -15.88
C ALA A 148 -1.16 -6.97 -16.77
N THR A 149 -2.46 -6.72 -16.68
CA THR A 149 -3.12 -5.61 -17.38
C THR A 149 -4.10 -4.89 -16.46
N PRO A 150 -4.29 -3.56 -16.58
CA PRO A 150 -5.20 -2.80 -15.72
C PRO A 150 -6.64 -3.31 -15.75
N ALA A 151 -7.11 -3.83 -16.89
CA ALA A 151 -8.46 -4.37 -17.03
C ALA A 151 -8.75 -5.51 -16.04
N MET A 152 -7.73 -6.23 -15.58
CA MET A 152 -7.89 -7.27 -14.56
C MET A 152 -8.28 -6.69 -13.19
N ALA A 153 -7.94 -5.43 -12.90
CA ALA A 153 -8.30 -4.76 -11.65
C ALA A 153 -9.73 -4.18 -11.65
N GLU A 154 -10.45 -4.20 -12.78
CA GLU A 154 -11.84 -3.71 -12.87
C GLU A 154 -12.79 -4.46 -11.92
N CYS A 155 -12.50 -5.73 -11.61
CA CYS A 155 -13.28 -6.51 -10.65
C CYS A 155 -13.29 -5.91 -9.23
N LEU A 156 -12.32 -5.05 -8.88
CA LEU A 156 -12.25 -4.40 -7.57
C LEU A 156 -13.47 -3.50 -7.31
N ARG A 157 -14.11 -2.96 -8.35
CA ARG A 157 -15.31 -2.11 -8.24
C ARG A 157 -16.48 -2.81 -7.57
N THR A 158 -16.52 -4.13 -7.64
CA THR A 158 -17.62 -4.93 -7.09
C THR A 158 -17.25 -5.66 -5.80
N VAL A 159 -15.99 -5.52 -5.36
CA VAL A 159 -15.51 -6.16 -4.13
C VAL A 159 -15.76 -5.23 -2.94
N PRO A 160 -16.49 -5.69 -1.90
CA PRO A 160 -16.60 -4.94 -0.65
C PRO A 160 -15.21 -4.72 -0.03
N MET A 161 -14.84 -3.44 0.12
CA MET A 161 -13.55 -3.05 0.69
C MET A 161 -13.65 -2.85 2.20
N SER A 162 -12.49 -2.92 2.89
CA SER A 162 -12.38 -2.71 4.34
C SER A 162 -13.25 -3.68 5.16
N GLN A 163 -13.36 -4.91 4.70
CA GLN A 163 -14.05 -6.02 5.36
C GLN A 163 -13.06 -7.12 5.72
N PRO A 164 -13.34 -7.94 6.75
CA PRO A 164 -12.44 -9.03 7.17
C PRO A 164 -12.25 -10.16 6.12
N ASP A 165 -12.98 -10.11 5.03
CA ASP A 165 -12.92 -11.09 3.94
C ASP A 165 -12.60 -10.45 2.57
N THR A 166 -12.22 -9.17 2.55
CA THR A 166 -11.88 -8.42 1.31
C THR A 166 -10.84 -9.17 0.46
N GLY A 167 -9.81 -9.74 1.07
CA GLY A 167 -8.78 -10.51 0.36
C GLY A 167 -9.35 -11.76 -0.32
N LYS A 168 -10.19 -12.51 0.37
CA LYS A 168 -10.88 -13.70 -0.16
C LYS A 168 -11.84 -13.33 -1.30
N LEU A 169 -12.58 -12.24 -1.13
CA LEU A 169 -13.52 -11.74 -2.15
C LEU A 169 -12.78 -11.22 -3.38
N THR A 170 -11.65 -10.52 -3.22
CA THR A 170 -10.78 -10.10 -4.32
C THR A 170 -10.24 -11.31 -5.10
N LEU A 171 -9.73 -12.31 -4.40
CA LEU A 171 -9.25 -13.55 -5.02
C LEU A 171 -10.37 -14.27 -5.80
N LYS A 172 -11.57 -14.34 -5.22
CA LYS A 172 -12.75 -14.92 -5.86
C LYS A 172 -13.15 -14.14 -7.10
N ALA A 173 -13.15 -12.81 -7.05
CA ALA A 173 -13.51 -11.94 -8.17
C ALA A 173 -12.53 -12.08 -9.34
N LEU A 174 -11.22 -12.11 -9.06
CA LEU A 174 -10.19 -12.36 -10.07
C LEU A 174 -10.40 -13.72 -10.76
N ARG A 175 -10.56 -14.79 -9.98
CA ARG A 175 -10.78 -16.15 -10.51
C ARG A 175 -12.08 -16.29 -11.28
N ALA A 176 -13.15 -15.62 -10.87
CA ALA A 176 -14.44 -15.60 -11.58
C ALA A 176 -14.32 -14.95 -12.97
N ASN A 177 -13.34 -14.05 -13.16
CA ASN A 177 -13.00 -13.47 -14.46
C ASN A 177 -11.94 -14.30 -15.25
N GLY A 178 -11.69 -15.55 -14.84
CA GLY A 178 -10.75 -16.44 -15.53
C GLY A 178 -9.27 -16.08 -15.31
N ILE A 179 -8.96 -15.27 -14.31
CA ILE A 179 -7.60 -14.83 -14.01
C ILE A 179 -6.96 -15.81 -13.02
N ASP A 180 -5.86 -16.45 -13.41
CA ASP A 180 -5.04 -17.24 -12.49
C ASP A 180 -4.22 -16.34 -11.57
N VAL A 181 -4.25 -16.65 -10.26
CA VAL A 181 -3.66 -15.80 -9.22
C VAL A 181 -2.61 -16.57 -8.44
N THR A 182 -1.38 -16.10 -8.50
CA THR A 182 -0.29 -16.54 -7.63
C THR A 182 -0.39 -15.83 -6.27
N LEU A 183 -0.26 -16.58 -5.17
CA LEU A 183 -0.28 -15.99 -3.84
C LEU A 183 1.13 -15.60 -3.38
N ALA A 184 1.29 -14.39 -2.84
CA ALA A 184 2.47 -13.99 -2.09
C ALA A 184 2.33 -14.35 -0.61
N ASP A 185 3.41 -14.18 0.16
CA ASP A 185 3.39 -14.39 1.60
C ASP A 185 2.47 -13.37 2.28
N GLU A 186 1.85 -13.78 3.39
CA GLU A 186 0.99 -12.93 4.19
C GLU A 186 1.81 -11.91 4.98
N LEU A 187 1.32 -10.68 5.11
CA LEU A 187 1.91 -9.65 5.97
C LEU A 187 0.84 -9.07 6.92
N SER A 188 1.32 -8.54 8.05
CA SER A 188 0.49 -7.72 8.92
C SER A 188 0.53 -6.27 8.44
N ASP A 189 -0.60 -5.62 8.42
CA ASP A 189 -0.76 -4.17 8.37
C ASP A 189 -1.14 -3.65 9.77
N PHE A 190 -1.21 -2.36 9.97
CA PHE A 190 -1.64 -1.79 11.24
C PHE A 190 -2.82 -0.83 11.05
N ASP A 191 -3.85 -0.99 11.86
CA ASP A 191 -5.01 -0.10 11.89
C ASP A 191 -5.42 0.29 13.31
N VAL A 192 -5.13 -0.57 14.28
CA VAL A 192 -5.32 -0.36 15.72
C VAL A 192 -4.02 -0.56 16.48
N VAL A 193 -4.03 -0.20 17.77
CA VAL A 193 -2.82 -0.29 18.63
C VAL A 193 -2.31 -1.74 18.75
N ASP A 194 -3.20 -2.71 18.77
CA ASP A 194 -2.85 -4.14 18.92
C ASP A 194 -2.05 -4.68 17.72
N ASP A 195 -2.19 -4.08 16.55
CA ASP A 195 -1.45 -4.47 15.34
C ASP A 195 0.02 -3.99 15.38
N ILE A 196 0.30 -2.92 16.13
CA ILE A 196 1.60 -2.23 16.12
C ILE A 196 2.74 -3.18 16.46
N ALA A 197 2.58 -4.03 17.48
CA ALA A 197 3.65 -4.92 17.94
C ALA A 197 4.09 -5.92 16.84
N ALA A 198 3.14 -6.47 16.07
CA ALA A 198 3.44 -7.42 14.99
C ALA A 198 4.20 -6.72 13.85
N VAL A 199 3.72 -5.55 13.40
CA VAL A 199 4.37 -4.77 12.34
C VAL A 199 5.73 -4.25 12.79
N TYR A 200 5.84 -3.73 14.02
CA TYR A 200 7.10 -3.27 14.60
C TYR A 200 8.17 -4.36 14.60
N SER A 201 7.80 -5.58 15.01
CA SER A 201 8.73 -6.73 15.08
C SER A 201 9.26 -7.14 13.69
N ALA A 202 8.49 -6.88 12.64
CA ALA A 202 8.85 -7.19 11.26
C ALA A 202 9.65 -6.06 10.57
N CYS A 203 9.68 -4.86 11.16
CA CYS A 203 10.43 -3.72 10.64
C CYS A 203 11.91 -3.78 11.04
N ALA A 204 12.77 -3.17 10.22
CA ALA A 204 14.13 -2.88 10.63
C ALA A 204 14.13 -1.94 11.86
N ALA A 205 15.01 -2.21 12.84
CA ALA A 205 15.06 -1.44 14.09
C ALA A 205 15.30 0.07 13.87
N GLU A 206 15.97 0.42 12.77
CA GLU A 206 16.28 1.80 12.38
C GLU A 206 15.27 2.41 11.40
N SER A 207 14.17 1.73 11.08
CA SER A 207 13.10 2.29 10.25
C SER A 207 12.47 3.51 10.93
N ARG A 208 11.88 4.41 10.14
CA ARG A 208 11.14 5.56 10.71
C ARG A 208 9.98 5.08 11.57
N PHE A 209 9.24 4.09 11.05
CA PHE A 209 8.13 3.49 11.77
C PHE A 209 8.55 3.00 13.16
N ALA A 210 9.61 2.18 13.24
CA ALA A 210 10.09 1.65 14.52
C ALA A 210 10.57 2.75 15.49
N ARG A 211 11.19 3.82 14.98
CA ARG A 211 11.59 4.96 15.81
C ARG A 211 10.41 5.74 16.36
N VAL A 212 9.38 6.00 15.54
CA VAL A 212 8.20 6.77 15.96
C VAL A 212 7.37 5.96 16.95
N VAL A 213 7.18 4.66 16.72
CA VAL A 213 6.48 3.76 17.65
C VAL A 213 7.16 3.75 19.02
N ARG A 214 8.49 3.56 19.08
CA ARG A 214 9.25 3.62 20.34
C ARG A 214 9.13 4.98 21.03
N ALA A 215 9.19 6.07 20.27
CA ALA A 215 9.04 7.41 20.85
C ALA A 215 7.64 7.68 21.42
N ALA A 216 6.62 7.00 20.88
CA ALA A 216 5.24 7.03 21.36
C ALA A 216 5.01 6.11 22.59
N GLY A 217 5.99 5.28 22.98
CA GLY A 217 5.87 4.34 24.11
C GLY A 217 5.02 3.10 23.79
N LEU A 218 4.94 2.72 22.52
CA LEU A 218 4.17 1.58 22.03
C LEU A 218 5.07 0.37 21.76
#